data_fb7a3b0db42250923bba57fb6281341a
#
_entry.id   fb7a3b0db42250923bba57fb6281341a
#
_cell.length_a   1.000
_cell.length_b   1.000
_cell.length_c   1.000
_cell.angle_alpha   90.00
_cell.angle_beta   90.00
_cell.angle_gamma   90.00
#
_symmetry.space_group_name_H-M   'P 1'
#
loop_
_entity.id
_entity.type
_entity.pdbx_description
1 polymer ?
#
loop_
_entity_poly.entity_id
_entity_poly.type
_entity_poly.pdbx_seq_one_letter_code
_entity_poly.pdbx_strand_id
1 'polypeptide(L)'
;MDMIKPIKQFEVWIVEFDPAVGSEIKKSRPAVVVSNNIINDLYATVIVAPLTSTLRNYPSRIDTDFGGNGGQIALDQLKCFDKERLKKKIGIIPVSERNDLIEMLSYIFQPE
;
A
#
# COMPACT_ATOMS: atom_id res chain seq x y z
N MET A 1 6.86 -27.26 -5.43
CA MET A 1 7.05 -25.97 -6.11
C MET A 1 6.15 -24.93 -5.50
N ASP A 2 6.73 -23.84 -5.07
CA ASP A 2 5.95 -22.79 -4.44
C ASP A 2 5.12 -22.06 -5.47
N MET A 3 3.86 -21.85 -5.14
CA MET A 3 2.99 -21.02 -5.95
C MET A 3 3.41 -19.56 -5.82
N ILE A 4 3.80 -18.95 -6.93
CA ILE A 4 4.09 -17.52 -6.93
C ILE A 4 2.76 -16.80 -6.91
N LYS A 5 2.58 -15.98 -5.88
CA LYS A 5 1.38 -15.16 -5.73
C LYS A 5 1.41 -14.04 -6.78
N PRO A 6 0.43 -13.95 -7.69
CA PRO A 6 0.41 -12.89 -8.69
C PRO A 6 -0.05 -11.59 -8.05
N ILE A 7 0.91 -10.74 -7.72
CA ILE A 7 0.65 -9.45 -7.09
C ILE A 7 0.91 -8.34 -8.11
N LYS A 8 -0.08 -7.47 -8.31
CA LYS A 8 0.01 -6.38 -9.28
C LYS A 8 -0.08 -5.02 -8.59
N GLN A 9 0.57 -4.03 -9.20
CA GLN A 9 0.53 -2.65 -8.73
C GLN A 9 -0.92 -2.17 -8.66
N PHE A 10 -1.21 -1.38 -7.64
CA PHE A 10 -2.52 -0.79 -7.33
C PHE A 10 -3.55 -1.78 -6.79
N GLU A 11 -3.25 -3.06 -6.70
CA GLU A 11 -4.12 -3.99 -6.00
C GLU A 11 -4.13 -3.69 -4.51
N VAL A 12 -5.29 -3.90 -3.91
CA VAL A 12 -5.47 -3.78 -2.46
C VAL A 12 -5.57 -5.18 -1.88
N TRP A 13 -4.74 -5.44 -0.90
CA TRP A 13 -4.66 -6.72 -0.21
C TRP A 13 -4.84 -6.51 1.28
N ILE A 14 -5.38 -7.53 1.96
CA ILE A 14 -5.27 -7.60 3.42
C ILE A 14 -3.84 -8.04 3.73
N VAL A 15 -3.13 -7.23 4.52
CA VAL A 15 -1.70 -7.41 4.79
C VAL A 15 -1.50 -7.47 6.30
N GLU A 16 -0.66 -8.40 6.73
CA GLU A 16 -0.27 -8.53 8.15
C GLU A 16 0.88 -7.56 8.44
N PHE A 17 0.61 -6.53 9.24
CA PHE A 17 1.57 -5.50 9.60
C PHE A 17 2.34 -5.79 10.88
N ASP A 18 1.82 -6.66 11.74
CA ASP A 18 2.52 -6.99 12.98
C ASP A 18 3.74 -7.90 12.73
N PRO A 19 4.80 -7.75 13.51
CA PRO A 19 4.95 -6.85 14.64
C PRO A 19 5.21 -5.41 14.19
N ALA A 20 4.55 -4.47 14.85
CA ALA A 20 4.70 -3.05 14.60
C ALA A 20 5.30 -2.38 15.84
N VAL A 21 5.99 -1.25 15.64
CA VAL A 21 6.68 -0.54 16.71
C VAL A 21 6.16 0.90 16.78
N GLY A 22 5.82 1.35 17.98
CA GLY A 22 5.43 2.73 18.24
C GLY A 22 4.21 3.16 17.46
N SER A 23 4.35 4.19 16.63
CA SER A 23 3.26 4.77 15.84
C SER A 23 3.01 4.08 14.52
N GLU A 24 3.71 2.99 14.21
CA GLU A 24 3.46 2.22 13.00
C GLU A 24 2.06 1.59 13.03
N ILE A 25 1.46 1.45 11.87
CA ILE A 25 0.17 0.78 11.73
C ILE A 25 0.32 -0.70 12.10
N LYS A 26 -0.67 -1.22 12.82
CA LYS A 26 -0.63 -2.56 13.44
C LYS A 26 -1.68 -3.47 12.85
N LYS A 27 -1.54 -4.77 13.14
CA LYS A 27 -2.50 -5.82 12.82
C LYS A 27 -2.63 -6.05 11.32
N SER A 28 -3.69 -6.73 10.94
CA SER A 28 -4.04 -6.93 9.53
C SER A 28 -4.85 -5.75 9.05
N ARG A 29 -4.43 -5.17 7.92
CA ARG A 29 -5.05 -3.97 7.35
C ARG A 29 -5.09 -4.06 5.84
N PRO A 30 -6.05 -3.40 5.20
CA PRO A 30 -5.97 -3.19 3.76
C PRO A 30 -4.74 -2.34 3.44
N ALA A 31 -4.05 -2.72 2.39
CA ALA A 31 -2.92 -1.95 1.89
C ALA A 31 -2.86 -2.05 0.37
N VAL A 32 -2.45 -0.96 -0.27
CA VAL A 32 -2.28 -0.92 -1.71
C VAL A 32 -0.84 -1.23 -2.08
N VAL A 33 -0.66 -2.07 -3.09
CA VAL A 33 0.66 -2.36 -3.66
C VAL A 33 1.08 -1.18 -4.51
N VAL A 34 2.19 -0.54 -4.16
CA VAL A 34 2.69 0.64 -4.88
C VAL A 34 3.88 0.33 -5.77
N SER A 35 4.58 -0.77 -5.53
CA SER A 35 5.69 -1.20 -6.39
C SER A 35 5.18 -1.71 -7.73
N ASN A 36 5.93 -1.46 -8.81
CA ASN A 36 5.49 -1.80 -10.15
C ASN A 36 5.58 -3.31 -10.40
N ASN A 37 4.93 -3.74 -11.48
CA ASN A 37 4.79 -5.16 -11.78
C ASN A 37 6.11 -5.87 -12.06
N ILE A 38 7.09 -5.18 -12.63
CA ILE A 38 8.40 -5.76 -12.90
C ILE A 38 9.08 -6.14 -11.58
N ILE A 39 9.09 -5.19 -10.63
CA ILE A 39 9.67 -5.41 -9.30
C ILE A 39 8.90 -6.51 -8.56
N ASN A 40 7.57 -6.46 -8.63
CA ASN A 40 6.72 -7.45 -7.96
C ASN A 40 6.96 -8.87 -8.46
N ASP A 41 7.26 -9.02 -9.75
CA ASP A 41 7.52 -10.35 -10.33
C ASP A 41 8.93 -10.85 -10.00
N LEU A 42 9.90 -9.94 -9.85
CA LEU A 42 11.31 -10.32 -9.66
C LEU A 42 11.66 -10.63 -8.20
N TYR A 43 11.02 -9.96 -7.24
CA TYR A 43 11.44 -10.05 -5.84
C TYR A 43 10.44 -10.83 -4.99
N ALA A 44 10.94 -11.39 -3.90
CA ALA A 44 10.09 -12.03 -2.88
C ALA A 44 9.32 -11.00 -2.05
N THR A 45 9.64 -9.72 -2.22
CA THR A 45 9.05 -8.62 -1.45
C THR A 45 8.29 -7.67 -2.36
N VAL A 46 7.37 -6.92 -1.77
CA VAL A 46 6.62 -5.85 -2.44
C VAL A 46 6.57 -4.64 -1.52
N ILE A 47 6.36 -3.47 -2.12
CA ILE A 47 6.19 -2.24 -1.33
C ILE A 47 4.71 -1.91 -1.29
N VAL A 48 4.21 -1.70 -0.08
CA VAL A 48 2.79 -1.41 0.15
C VAL A 48 2.62 -0.15 0.98
N ALA A 49 1.45 0.48 0.85
CA ALA A 49 1.02 1.58 1.69
C ALA A 49 -0.33 1.22 2.32
N PRO A 50 -0.47 1.32 3.63
CA PRO A 50 -1.73 0.95 4.28
C PRO A 50 -2.84 1.94 3.98
N LEU A 51 -4.06 1.43 3.91
CA LEU A 51 -5.26 2.25 3.93
C LEU A 51 -5.72 2.39 5.37
N THR A 52 -6.11 3.60 5.76
CA THR A 52 -6.51 3.87 7.13
C THR A 52 -7.74 4.76 7.18
N SER A 53 -8.60 4.50 8.18
CA SER A 53 -9.73 5.38 8.49
C SER A 53 -9.33 6.52 9.43
N THR A 54 -8.13 6.46 10.00
CA THR A 54 -7.60 7.54 10.84
C THR A 54 -7.04 8.63 9.94
N LEU A 55 -7.77 9.72 9.81
CA LEU A 55 -7.41 10.81 8.92
C LEU A 55 -6.35 11.70 9.55
N ARG A 56 -5.39 12.12 8.74
CA ARG A 56 -4.35 13.07 9.13
C ARG A 56 -4.23 14.15 8.06
N ASN A 57 -3.84 15.33 8.47
CA ASN A 57 -3.61 16.43 7.55
C ASN A 57 -2.13 16.46 7.13
N TYR A 58 -1.65 15.33 6.63
CA TYR A 58 -0.27 15.19 6.14
C TYR A 58 -0.28 15.28 4.62
N PRO A 59 0.69 15.98 4.01
CA PRO A 59 0.81 16.00 2.54
C PRO A 59 0.92 14.61 1.92
N SER A 60 1.50 13.66 2.64
CA SER A 60 1.73 12.29 2.17
C SER A 60 0.49 11.39 2.25
N ARG A 61 -0.66 11.93 2.63
CA ARG A 61 -1.93 11.20 2.69
C ARG A 61 -2.74 11.45 1.42
N ILE A 62 -3.21 10.37 0.80
CA ILE A 62 -4.05 10.45 -0.40
C ILE A 62 -5.44 9.97 -0.01
N ASP A 63 -6.45 10.81 -0.21
CA ASP A 63 -7.83 10.42 0.04
C ASP A 63 -8.23 9.31 -0.93
N THR A 64 -8.97 8.33 -0.43
CA THR A 64 -9.42 7.22 -1.24
C THR A 64 -10.88 6.89 -0.97
N ASP A 65 -11.60 6.54 -2.03
CA ASP A 65 -12.96 6.04 -1.95
C ASP A 65 -13.02 4.52 -1.87
N PHE A 66 -11.89 3.86 -1.80
CA PHE A 66 -11.87 2.41 -1.73
C PHE A 66 -12.63 1.93 -0.48
N GLY A 67 -13.55 1.00 -0.68
CA GLY A 67 -14.40 0.49 0.39
C GLY A 67 -15.64 1.32 0.69
N GLY A 68 -15.77 2.50 0.09
CA GLY A 68 -16.99 3.31 0.18
C GLY A 68 -17.18 4.10 1.48
N ASN A 69 -16.24 4.01 2.42
CA ASN A 69 -16.37 4.63 3.75
C ASN A 69 -15.50 5.86 3.94
N GLY A 70 -14.83 6.28 2.89
CA GLY A 70 -13.79 7.29 3.00
C GLY A 70 -12.58 6.79 3.77
N GLY A 71 -11.42 7.35 3.50
CA GLY A 71 -10.19 6.96 4.16
C GLY A 71 -9.02 7.56 3.44
N GLN A 72 -7.83 7.16 3.85
CA GLN A 72 -6.59 7.66 3.25
C GLN A 72 -5.62 6.52 2.99
N ILE A 73 -4.85 6.69 1.92
CA ILE A 73 -3.66 5.88 1.67
C ILE A 73 -2.51 6.58 2.41
N ALA A 74 -1.89 5.88 3.35
CA ALA A 74 -0.86 6.46 4.21
C ALA A 74 0.53 6.24 3.61
N LEU A 75 0.95 7.11 2.69
CA LEU A 75 2.26 7.00 2.07
C LEU A 75 3.40 7.30 3.05
N ASP A 76 3.10 7.94 4.18
CA ASP A 76 4.04 8.11 5.28
C ASP A 76 4.34 6.80 6.03
N GLN A 77 3.56 5.75 5.75
CA GLN A 77 3.69 4.42 6.39
C GLN A 77 4.09 3.34 5.37
N LEU A 78 4.80 3.72 4.33
CA LEU A 78 5.30 2.74 3.34
C LEU A 78 6.08 1.61 4.02
N LYS A 79 5.83 0.38 3.59
CA LYS A 79 6.53 -0.79 4.09
C LYS A 79 6.93 -1.69 2.92
N CYS A 80 8.14 -2.24 3.01
CA CYS A 80 8.58 -3.32 2.14
C CYS A 80 8.36 -4.62 2.89
N PHE A 81 7.47 -5.47 2.39
CA PHE A 81 7.08 -6.71 3.06
C PHE A 81 7.31 -7.92 2.16
N ASP A 82 7.61 -9.04 2.78
CA ASP A 82 7.57 -10.33 2.10
C ASP A 82 6.15 -10.60 1.61
N LYS A 83 6.03 -11.19 0.43
CA LYS A 83 4.73 -11.52 -0.17
C LYS A 83 3.85 -12.38 0.72
N GLU A 84 4.44 -13.15 1.63
CA GLU A 84 3.71 -13.99 2.57
C GLU A 84 2.82 -13.18 3.51
N ARG A 85 3.11 -11.90 3.71
CA ARG A 85 2.28 -11.02 4.53
C ARG A 85 1.00 -10.58 3.84
N LEU A 86 0.91 -10.72 2.51
CA LEU A 86 -0.28 -10.40 1.74
C LEU A 86 -1.21 -11.61 1.75
N LYS A 87 -2.33 -11.53 2.46
CA LYS A 87 -3.19 -12.67 2.75
C LYS A 87 -4.33 -12.85 1.76
N LYS A 88 -4.98 -11.76 1.36
CA LYS A 88 -6.16 -11.82 0.51
C LYS A 88 -6.27 -10.54 -0.33
N LYS A 89 -6.38 -10.70 -1.64
CA LYS A 89 -6.69 -9.58 -2.52
C LYS A 89 -8.16 -9.21 -2.36
N ILE A 90 -8.43 -7.92 -2.13
CA ILE A 90 -9.80 -7.43 -1.89
C ILE A 90 -10.25 -6.40 -2.92
N GLY A 91 -9.39 -5.99 -3.82
CA GLY A 91 -9.77 -5.05 -4.87
C GLY A 91 -8.58 -4.38 -5.53
N ILE A 92 -8.85 -3.24 -6.13
CA ILE A 92 -7.86 -2.43 -6.83
C ILE A 92 -8.24 -0.96 -6.65
N ILE A 93 -7.23 -0.10 -6.54
CA ILE A 93 -7.44 1.34 -6.38
C ILE A 93 -8.05 1.92 -7.67
N PRO A 94 -9.06 2.80 -7.57
CA PRO A 94 -9.65 3.43 -8.75
C PRO A 94 -8.61 4.14 -9.60
N VAL A 95 -8.78 4.07 -10.92
CA VAL A 95 -7.86 4.71 -11.87
C VAL A 95 -7.69 6.19 -11.57
N SER A 96 -8.77 6.86 -11.15
CA SER A 96 -8.75 8.29 -10.85
C SER A 96 -7.82 8.67 -9.69
N GLU A 97 -7.45 7.71 -8.84
CA GLU A 97 -6.59 7.98 -7.68
C GLU A 97 -5.13 7.61 -7.92
N ARG A 98 -4.83 6.90 -9.01
CA ARG A 98 -3.47 6.34 -9.23
C ARG A 98 -2.44 7.40 -9.55
N ASN A 99 -2.81 8.42 -10.32
CA ASN A 99 -1.88 9.49 -10.67
C ASN A 99 -1.45 10.29 -9.44
N ASP A 100 -2.42 10.64 -8.58
CA ASP A 100 -2.13 11.36 -7.35
C ASP A 100 -1.20 10.54 -6.43
N LEU A 101 -1.45 9.25 -6.37
CA LEU A 101 -0.62 8.34 -5.58
C LEU A 101 0.83 8.34 -6.07
N ILE A 102 1.03 8.16 -7.38
CA ILE A 102 2.37 8.09 -7.98
C ILE A 102 3.07 9.45 -7.88
N GLU A 103 2.37 10.56 -8.11
CA GLU A 103 2.94 11.90 -7.96
C GLU A 103 3.43 12.14 -6.53
N MET A 104 2.65 11.74 -5.54
CA MET A 104 3.04 11.92 -4.14
C MET A 104 4.23 11.03 -3.78
N LEU A 105 4.29 9.80 -4.27
CA LEU A 105 5.46 8.94 -4.08
C LEU A 105 6.72 9.58 -4.64
N SER A 106 6.62 10.14 -5.85
CA SER A 106 7.74 10.85 -6.46
C SER A 106 8.17 12.05 -5.63
N TYR A 107 7.21 12.79 -5.10
CA TYR A 107 7.49 13.96 -4.27
C TYR A 107 8.19 13.57 -2.97
N ILE A 108 7.75 12.49 -2.31
CA ILE A 108 8.35 12.03 -1.05
C ILE A 108 9.84 11.74 -1.21
N PHE A 109 10.25 11.22 -2.36
CA PHE A 109 11.63 10.84 -2.62
C PHE A 109 12.41 11.90 -3.42
N GLN A 110 11.81 13.04 -3.68
CA GLN A 110 12.48 14.11 -4.41
C GLN A 110 13.51 14.80 -3.52
N PRO A 111 14.76 15.00 -4.01
CA PRO A 111 15.76 15.75 -3.27
C PRO A 111 15.34 17.21 -3.04
N GLU A 112 15.67 17.73 -1.90
CA GLU A 112 15.43 19.13 -1.56
C GLU A 112 16.56 20.02 -2.01
#